data_a5098693d20824908551b5d95857038a
#
_entry.id   a5098693d20824908551b5d95857038a
#
_cell.length_a   1.000
_cell.length_b   1.000
_cell.length_c   1.000
_cell.angle_alpha   90.00
_cell.angle_beta   90.00
_cell.angle_gamma   90.00
#
_symmetry.space_group_name_H-M   'P 1'
#
loop_
_entity.id
_entity.type
_entity.pdbx_description
1 polymer ?
#
loop_
_entity_poly.entity_id
_entity_poly.type
_entity_poly.pdbx_seq_one_letter_code
_entity_poly.pdbx_strand_id
1 'polypeptide(L)'
;MDLLYSDILPLGLNGDKSTIIDCFKKEIEKADQVEIAVGYISEESLKELDRLVREKGVSKICLNIGMYYFDGIPEKTYHLAMRINKKWQDLGIGEIRMVNVFKYHGKIYCFYKDGKPCSSILGSANLSVIKLDANNRRQYEVANFIEENHLLEEISNHISELKKQSISANIGEIEKIKLIREENKQLNGIQLVTPVPNNIVEHYKQSATEISFSLELKVPSADERFMDDGRPVSYTH
;
A
#
# COMPACT_ATOMS: atom_id res chain seq x y z
N MET A 1 -9.76 26.02 -1.86
CA MET A 1 -8.92 24.92 -2.41
C MET A 1 -7.45 25.26 -2.17
N ASP A 2 -6.73 24.41 -1.43
CA ASP A 2 -5.33 24.64 -1.08
C ASP A 2 -4.45 23.51 -1.64
N LEU A 3 -3.24 23.88 -2.09
CA LEU A 3 -2.28 22.91 -2.58
C LEU A 3 -1.52 22.27 -1.40
N LEU A 4 -1.44 20.96 -1.45
CA LEU A 4 -0.67 20.13 -0.53
C LEU A 4 0.52 19.49 -1.25
N TYR A 5 1.60 19.26 -0.53
CA TYR A 5 2.85 18.79 -1.11
C TYR A 5 3.47 17.64 -0.31
N SER A 6 4.33 16.87 -0.96
CA SER A 6 5.32 16.08 -0.24
C SER A 6 6.47 17.00 0.23
N ASP A 7 6.90 16.84 1.46
CA ASP A 7 8.08 17.57 1.99
C ASP A 7 9.33 16.69 1.77
N ILE A 8 9.91 16.80 0.58
CA ILE A 8 11.06 15.99 0.16
C ILE A 8 12.14 16.90 -0.45
N LEU A 9 13.33 16.88 0.15
CA LEU A 9 14.47 17.63 -0.39
C LEU A 9 14.83 17.19 -1.82
N PRO A 10 15.21 18.11 -2.72
CA PRO A 10 15.50 19.55 -2.45
C PRO A 10 14.27 20.47 -2.46
N LEU A 11 13.05 19.96 -2.71
CA LEU A 11 11.81 20.73 -2.73
C LEU A 11 11.13 20.75 -1.35
N GLY A 12 11.89 20.95 -0.29
CA GLY A 12 11.36 21.10 1.06
C GLY A 12 10.37 22.26 1.16
N LEU A 13 9.40 22.14 2.05
CA LEU A 13 8.41 23.19 2.28
C LEU A 13 8.97 24.30 3.12
N ASN A 14 8.71 25.53 2.69
CA ASN A 14 9.04 26.75 3.43
C ASN A 14 7.75 27.51 3.77
N GLY A 15 7.65 28.02 5.00
CA GLY A 15 6.50 28.84 5.44
C GLY A 15 5.24 28.02 5.73
N ASP A 16 4.08 28.59 5.43
CA ASP A 16 2.77 28.08 5.84
C ASP A 16 2.21 26.94 4.96
N LYS A 17 3.04 26.32 4.13
CA LYS A 17 2.61 25.22 3.26
C LYS A 17 2.37 23.94 4.05
N SER A 18 1.25 23.27 3.77
CA SER A 18 0.88 22.01 4.42
C SER A 18 1.32 20.79 3.64
N THR A 19 1.73 19.74 4.36
CA THR A 19 2.00 18.44 3.73
C THR A 19 0.72 17.63 3.55
N ILE A 20 0.73 16.70 2.58
CA ILE A 20 -0.39 15.77 2.37
C ILE A 20 -0.61 14.91 3.62
N ILE A 21 0.48 14.45 4.25
CA ILE A 21 0.40 13.59 5.44
C ILE A 21 -0.17 14.32 6.66
N ASP A 22 0.22 15.57 6.89
CA ASP A 22 -0.28 16.34 8.03
C ASP A 22 -1.76 16.71 7.85
N CYS A 23 -2.14 17.09 6.62
CA CYS A 23 -3.52 17.33 6.25
C CYS A 23 -4.36 16.06 6.46
N PHE A 24 -3.91 14.91 5.95
CA PHE A 24 -4.61 13.63 6.16
C PHE A 24 -4.81 13.30 7.64
N LYS A 25 -3.76 13.44 8.47
CA LYS A 25 -3.83 13.20 9.91
C LYS A 25 -4.79 14.14 10.64
N LYS A 26 -4.81 15.40 10.23
CA LYS A 26 -5.72 16.40 10.79
C LYS A 26 -7.18 16.11 10.44
N GLU A 27 -7.44 15.70 9.19
CA GLU A 27 -8.81 15.45 8.73
C GLU A 27 -9.37 14.12 9.25
N ILE A 28 -8.58 13.04 9.34
CA ILE A 28 -9.05 11.77 9.92
C ILE A 28 -9.36 11.91 11.42
N GLU A 29 -8.74 12.86 12.11
CA GLU A 29 -9.01 13.15 13.53
C GLU A 29 -10.38 13.76 13.78
N LYS A 30 -10.93 14.47 12.79
CA LYS A 30 -12.24 15.11 12.85
C LYS A 30 -13.37 14.22 12.33
N ALA A 31 -13.02 13.27 11.43
CA ALA A 31 -13.96 12.46 10.70
C ALA A 31 -14.53 11.31 11.54
N ASP A 32 -15.80 10.98 11.33
CA ASP A 32 -16.43 9.74 11.81
C ASP A 32 -16.54 8.68 10.70
N GLN A 33 -16.40 9.08 9.43
CA GLN A 33 -16.34 8.19 8.29
C GLN A 33 -15.25 8.65 7.32
N VAL A 34 -14.51 7.67 6.75
CA VAL A 34 -13.45 7.92 5.75
C VAL A 34 -13.65 6.99 4.55
N GLU A 35 -13.64 7.56 3.36
CA GLU A 35 -13.71 6.81 2.11
C GLU A 35 -12.50 7.14 1.24
N ILE A 36 -11.77 6.10 0.84
CA ILE A 36 -10.52 6.22 0.10
C ILE A 36 -10.64 5.45 -1.22
N ALA A 37 -10.23 6.08 -2.31
CA ALA A 37 -10.09 5.43 -3.60
C ALA A 37 -8.69 5.74 -4.16
N VAL A 38 -7.83 4.72 -4.28
CA VAL A 38 -6.44 4.85 -4.72
C VAL A 38 -6.07 3.73 -5.69
N GLY A 39 -5.04 3.95 -6.51
CA GLY A 39 -4.54 2.91 -7.42
C GLY A 39 -3.82 1.79 -6.68
N TYR A 40 -2.93 2.14 -5.77
CA TYR A 40 -2.02 1.21 -5.07
C TYR A 40 -1.96 1.49 -3.57
N ILE A 41 -1.59 0.45 -2.82
CA ILE A 41 -1.32 0.50 -1.39
C ILE A 41 0.03 -0.17 -1.10
N SER A 42 0.63 0.14 0.05
CA SER A 42 1.77 -0.59 0.60
C SER A 42 1.40 -1.23 1.93
N GLU A 43 2.16 -2.24 2.37
CA GLU A 43 1.94 -2.86 3.68
C GLU A 43 2.01 -1.84 4.81
N GLU A 44 3.01 -0.96 4.78
CA GLU A 44 3.23 0.04 5.84
C GLU A 44 2.10 1.07 5.87
N SER A 45 1.62 1.53 4.70
CA SER A 45 0.51 2.46 4.64
C SER A 45 -0.80 1.83 5.10
N LEU A 46 -1.01 0.56 4.79
CA LEU A 46 -2.22 -0.16 5.21
C LEU A 46 -2.24 -0.41 6.74
N LYS A 47 -1.09 -0.77 7.32
CA LYS A 47 -0.91 -0.87 8.78
C LYS A 47 -1.19 0.47 9.46
N GLU A 48 -0.65 1.56 8.90
CA GLU A 48 -0.84 2.90 9.43
C GLU A 48 -2.30 3.35 9.33
N LEU A 49 -2.98 3.09 8.21
CA LEU A 49 -4.41 3.38 8.07
C LEU A 49 -5.24 2.64 9.12
N ASP A 50 -5.02 1.32 9.29
CA ASP A 50 -5.70 0.53 10.31
C ASP A 50 -5.45 1.07 11.73
N ARG A 51 -4.22 1.52 12.01
CA ARG A 51 -3.87 2.15 13.28
C ARG A 51 -4.65 3.45 13.49
N LEU A 52 -4.62 4.36 12.51
CA LEU A 52 -5.30 5.66 12.57
C LEU A 52 -6.82 5.51 12.72
N VAL A 53 -7.44 4.62 11.94
CA VAL A 53 -8.89 4.33 12.03
C VAL A 53 -9.28 3.96 13.45
N ARG A 54 -8.50 3.09 14.11
CA ARG A 54 -8.77 2.68 15.50
C ARG A 54 -8.50 3.77 16.53
N GLU A 55 -7.34 4.43 16.42
CA GLU A 55 -6.93 5.45 17.42
C GLU A 55 -7.80 6.70 17.37
N LYS A 56 -8.30 7.06 16.18
CA LYS A 56 -9.15 8.24 16.00
C LYS A 56 -10.64 7.95 16.11
N GLY A 57 -11.01 6.68 16.32
CA GLY A 57 -12.39 6.26 16.52
C GLY A 57 -13.27 6.42 15.28
N VAL A 58 -12.69 6.23 14.08
CA VAL A 58 -13.45 6.26 12.83
C VAL A 58 -14.46 5.10 12.83
N SER A 59 -15.74 5.44 12.75
CA SER A 59 -16.83 4.47 12.83
C SER A 59 -17.16 3.80 11.50
N LYS A 60 -16.76 4.42 10.38
CA LYS A 60 -16.98 3.87 9.03
C LYS A 60 -15.75 4.08 8.14
N ILE A 61 -15.27 3.02 7.50
CA ILE A 61 -14.15 3.07 6.56
C ILE A 61 -14.43 2.25 5.31
N CYS A 62 -14.15 2.81 4.14
CA CYS A 62 -14.11 2.05 2.89
C CYS A 62 -12.83 2.40 2.12
N LEU A 63 -12.04 1.37 1.79
CA LEU A 63 -10.85 1.51 0.97
C LEU A 63 -11.06 0.81 -0.37
N ASN A 64 -11.13 1.58 -1.46
CA ASN A 64 -11.21 1.07 -2.83
C ASN A 64 -9.81 1.07 -3.46
N ILE A 65 -9.38 -0.09 -3.97
CA ILE A 65 -8.06 -0.29 -4.60
C ILE A 65 -8.28 -0.54 -6.09
N GLY A 66 -7.64 0.26 -6.93
CA GLY A 66 -8.01 0.37 -8.33
C GLY A 66 -7.18 -0.42 -9.33
N MET A 67 -5.93 -0.78 -9.04
CA MET A 67 -5.00 -1.30 -10.06
C MET A 67 -4.71 -2.79 -9.91
N TYR A 68 -4.72 -3.31 -8.71
CA TYR A 68 -4.20 -4.64 -8.41
C TYR A 68 -4.96 -5.81 -9.03
N TYR A 69 -6.23 -5.67 -9.35
CA TYR A 69 -6.97 -6.74 -10.03
C TYR A 69 -6.32 -7.11 -11.37
N PHE A 70 -5.85 -6.11 -12.12
CA PHE A 70 -5.23 -6.30 -13.43
C PHE A 70 -3.73 -6.48 -13.36
N ASP A 71 -3.04 -5.71 -12.53
CA ASP A 71 -1.57 -5.72 -12.45
C ASP A 71 -1.05 -6.86 -11.57
N GLY A 72 -1.88 -7.35 -10.65
CA GLY A 72 -1.50 -8.26 -9.59
C GLY A 72 -1.11 -7.53 -8.31
N ILE A 73 -1.31 -8.19 -7.17
CA ILE A 73 -1.01 -7.65 -5.84
C ILE A 73 0.14 -8.44 -5.20
N PRO A 74 1.11 -7.78 -4.54
CA PRO A 74 2.13 -8.48 -3.76
C PRO A 74 1.50 -9.39 -2.71
N GLU A 75 1.94 -10.65 -2.63
CA GLU A 75 1.32 -11.68 -1.78
C GLU A 75 1.21 -11.24 -0.32
N LYS A 76 2.26 -10.62 0.22
CA LYS A 76 2.25 -10.10 1.61
C LYS A 76 1.22 -8.99 1.81
N THR A 77 1.14 -8.06 0.86
CA THR A 77 0.16 -6.97 0.88
C THR A 77 -1.26 -7.51 0.81
N TYR A 78 -1.51 -8.52 -0.04
CA TYR A 78 -2.80 -9.20 -0.14
C TYR A 78 -3.22 -9.84 1.18
N HIS A 79 -2.36 -10.65 1.78
CA HIS A 79 -2.68 -11.30 3.05
C HIS A 79 -2.92 -10.29 4.20
N LEU A 80 -2.18 -9.19 4.21
CA LEU A 80 -2.42 -8.12 5.15
C LEU A 80 -3.78 -7.45 4.91
N ALA A 81 -4.10 -7.13 3.66
CA ALA A 81 -5.38 -6.53 3.27
C ALA A 81 -6.55 -7.43 3.66
N MET A 82 -6.45 -8.74 3.42
CA MET A 82 -7.47 -9.71 3.83
C MET A 82 -7.70 -9.73 5.34
N ARG A 83 -6.62 -9.72 6.15
CA ARG A 83 -6.74 -9.67 7.61
C ARG A 83 -7.41 -8.40 8.11
N ILE A 84 -7.03 -7.25 7.55
CA ILE A 84 -7.59 -5.95 7.93
C ILE A 84 -9.06 -5.86 7.47
N ASN A 85 -9.36 -6.30 6.25
CA ASN A 85 -10.73 -6.36 5.74
C ASN A 85 -11.64 -7.17 6.67
N LYS A 86 -11.22 -8.40 7.00
CA LYS A 86 -11.98 -9.24 7.93
C LYS A 86 -12.16 -8.56 9.28
N LYS A 87 -11.12 -7.96 9.84
CA LYS A 87 -11.18 -7.23 11.11
C LYS A 87 -12.17 -6.05 11.06
N TRP A 88 -12.17 -5.25 9.98
CA TRP A 88 -13.10 -4.13 9.84
C TRP A 88 -14.54 -4.62 9.68
N GLN A 89 -14.75 -5.73 8.96
CA GLN A 89 -16.06 -6.37 8.84
C GLN A 89 -16.55 -6.94 10.18
N ASP A 90 -15.70 -7.66 10.93
CA ASP A 90 -16.02 -8.24 12.23
C ASP A 90 -16.38 -7.13 13.27
N LEU A 91 -15.77 -5.95 13.15
CA LEU A 91 -16.09 -4.77 13.96
C LEU A 91 -17.30 -3.96 13.43
N GLY A 92 -17.81 -4.31 12.26
CA GLY A 92 -18.92 -3.58 11.63
C GLY A 92 -18.57 -2.15 11.17
N ILE A 93 -17.26 -1.85 11.02
CA ILE A 93 -16.83 -0.49 10.69
C ILE A 93 -16.52 -0.29 9.20
N GLY A 94 -16.35 -1.36 8.40
CA GLY A 94 -16.07 -1.17 6.98
C GLY A 94 -15.44 -2.34 6.26
N GLU A 95 -14.88 -2.02 5.10
CA GLU A 95 -14.33 -3.03 4.17
C GLU A 95 -13.22 -2.48 3.26
N ILE A 96 -12.48 -3.40 2.67
CA ILE A 96 -11.57 -3.15 1.55
C ILE A 96 -12.22 -3.72 0.29
N ARG A 97 -12.34 -2.90 -0.74
CA ARG A 97 -12.88 -3.26 -2.05
C ARG A 97 -11.81 -3.17 -3.13
N MET A 98 -11.97 -3.92 -4.20
CA MET A 98 -11.09 -3.88 -5.36
C MET A 98 -11.92 -3.65 -6.62
N VAL A 99 -11.56 -2.62 -7.40
CA VAL A 99 -12.16 -2.37 -8.71
C VAL A 99 -11.70 -3.47 -9.67
N ASN A 100 -12.66 -4.15 -10.31
CA ASN A 100 -12.39 -5.35 -11.10
C ASN A 100 -12.87 -5.29 -12.55
N VAL A 101 -13.41 -4.14 -12.98
CA VAL A 101 -13.92 -3.95 -14.37
C VAL A 101 -13.05 -3.04 -15.22
N PHE A 102 -12.26 -2.17 -14.63
CA PHE A 102 -11.27 -1.29 -15.28
C PHE A 102 -10.13 -0.95 -14.34
N LYS A 103 -9.02 -0.43 -14.89
CA LYS A 103 -7.90 0.09 -14.10
C LYS A 103 -8.25 1.48 -13.54
N TYR A 104 -8.51 1.56 -12.25
CA TYR A 104 -8.75 2.84 -11.59
C TYR A 104 -7.45 3.40 -11.00
N HIS A 105 -7.02 4.56 -11.46
CA HIS A 105 -5.78 5.21 -11.04
C HIS A 105 -6.00 6.56 -10.35
N GLY A 106 -7.22 6.91 -9.99
CA GLY A 106 -7.54 8.07 -9.15
C GLY A 106 -6.94 7.95 -7.75
N LYS A 107 -6.75 9.07 -7.07
CA LYS A 107 -6.31 9.13 -5.67
C LYS A 107 -7.15 10.18 -4.97
N ILE A 108 -8.12 9.68 -4.22
CA ILE A 108 -9.12 10.47 -3.52
C ILE A 108 -9.20 9.97 -2.08
N TYR A 109 -9.21 10.91 -1.16
CA TYR A 109 -9.44 10.69 0.26
C TYR A 109 -10.59 11.61 0.68
N CYS A 110 -11.75 11.07 1.01
CA CYS A 110 -12.93 11.83 1.38
C CYS A 110 -13.25 11.57 2.85
N PHE A 111 -13.39 12.65 3.60
CA PHE A 111 -13.68 12.64 5.03
C PHE A 111 -15.11 13.10 5.27
N TYR A 112 -15.81 12.43 6.18
CA TYR A 112 -17.20 12.71 6.48
C TYR A 112 -17.35 13.00 7.96
N LYS A 113 -18.32 13.85 8.23
CA LYS A 113 -18.79 14.14 9.59
C LYS A 113 -20.32 14.15 9.60
N ASP A 114 -20.91 13.40 10.54
CA ASP A 114 -22.38 13.27 10.67
C ASP A 114 -23.06 12.87 9.33
N GLY A 115 -22.40 11.95 8.59
CA GLY A 115 -22.89 11.42 7.32
C GLY A 115 -22.77 12.35 6.11
N LYS A 116 -22.12 13.52 6.25
CA LYS A 116 -21.89 14.47 5.15
C LYS A 116 -20.40 14.60 4.85
N PRO A 117 -20.00 14.65 3.56
CA PRO A 117 -18.61 14.94 3.20
C PRO A 117 -18.24 16.34 3.70
N CYS A 118 -17.14 16.46 4.44
CA CYS A 118 -16.68 17.72 5.02
C CYS A 118 -15.35 18.20 4.45
N SER A 119 -14.52 17.30 3.98
CA SER A 119 -13.27 17.65 3.30
C SER A 119 -12.79 16.50 2.41
N SER A 120 -11.92 16.81 1.46
CA SER A 120 -11.30 15.81 0.59
C SER A 120 -9.88 16.20 0.19
N ILE A 121 -9.03 15.18 -0.03
CA ILE A 121 -7.73 15.32 -0.65
C ILE A 121 -7.79 14.61 -2.00
N LEU A 122 -7.50 15.33 -3.08
CA LEU A 122 -7.49 14.81 -4.46
C LEU A 122 -6.17 15.16 -5.13
N GLY A 123 -5.43 14.16 -5.61
CA GLY A 123 -4.14 14.44 -6.24
C GLY A 123 -3.43 13.23 -6.82
N SER A 124 -2.10 13.25 -6.77
CA SER A 124 -1.26 12.19 -7.33
C SER A 124 -0.92 11.08 -6.32
N ALA A 125 -1.07 11.33 -5.03
CA ALA A 125 -0.56 10.50 -3.95
C ALA A 125 -1.38 9.23 -3.70
N ASN A 126 -0.78 8.06 -3.87
CA ASN A 126 -1.33 6.79 -3.40
C ASN A 126 -1.29 6.69 -1.85
N LEU A 127 -1.89 5.63 -1.28
CA LEU A 127 -1.98 5.47 0.17
C LEU A 127 -0.61 5.50 0.88
N SER A 128 0.47 5.16 0.19
CA SER A 128 1.84 5.22 0.72
C SER A 128 2.23 6.60 1.27
N VAL A 129 1.54 7.67 0.89
CA VAL A 129 1.80 9.02 1.39
C VAL A 129 1.55 9.18 2.88
N ILE A 130 0.64 8.40 3.48
CA ILE A 130 0.33 8.53 4.92
C ILE A 130 1.41 7.92 5.82
N LYS A 131 2.27 7.05 5.27
CA LYS A 131 3.46 6.53 5.93
C LYS A 131 4.54 6.24 4.89
N LEU A 132 5.54 7.09 4.87
CA LEU A 132 6.69 6.91 4.00
C LEU A 132 7.58 5.78 4.54
N ASP A 133 7.86 4.80 3.69
CA ASP A 133 8.89 3.79 3.97
C ASP A 133 10.28 4.43 3.78
N ALA A 134 11.16 4.27 4.77
CA ALA A 134 12.51 4.81 4.72
C ALA A 134 13.37 4.23 3.56
N ASN A 135 12.98 3.05 3.06
CA ASN A 135 13.71 2.33 2.02
C ASN A 135 13.17 2.56 0.60
N ASN A 136 12.01 3.22 0.45
CA ASN A 136 11.43 3.48 -0.86
C ASN A 136 11.96 4.77 -1.47
N ARG A 137 12.18 4.75 -2.80
CA ARG A 137 12.42 5.95 -3.58
C ARG A 137 11.20 6.86 -3.39
N ARG A 138 11.44 7.98 -2.72
CA ARG A 138 10.41 8.96 -2.42
C ARG A 138 9.90 9.57 -3.73
N GLN A 139 8.60 9.43 -3.97
CA GLN A 139 7.93 10.13 -5.05
C GLN A 139 7.43 11.46 -4.50
N TYR A 140 7.71 12.54 -5.24
CA TYR A 140 7.17 13.85 -4.91
C TYR A 140 5.74 13.93 -5.40
N GLU A 141 4.80 14.13 -4.48
CA GLU A 141 3.38 14.15 -4.74
C GLU A 141 2.80 15.54 -4.52
N VAL A 142 1.75 15.87 -5.27
CA VAL A 142 0.99 17.10 -5.13
C VAL A 142 -0.49 16.75 -5.07
N ALA A 143 -1.22 17.44 -4.20
CA ALA A 143 -2.66 17.25 -4.07
C ALA A 143 -3.37 18.56 -3.81
N ASN A 144 -4.68 18.57 -3.99
CA ASN A 144 -5.58 19.65 -3.61
C ASN A 144 -6.34 19.26 -2.36
N PHE A 145 -6.39 20.16 -1.41
CA PHE A 145 -7.34 20.10 -0.30
C PHE A 145 -8.62 20.83 -0.69
N ILE A 146 -9.75 20.18 -0.50
CA ILE A 146 -11.07 20.61 -0.99
C ILE A 146 -12.05 20.65 0.19
N GLU A 147 -12.73 21.79 0.33
CA GLU A 147 -13.80 22.01 1.31
C GLU A 147 -15.06 22.58 0.64
N GLU A 148 -15.05 22.82 -0.67
CA GLU A 148 -16.18 23.35 -1.42
C GLU A 148 -17.29 22.30 -1.57
N ASN A 149 -18.47 22.59 -1.03
CA ASN A 149 -19.59 21.64 -0.92
C ASN A 149 -19.95 20.95 -2.24
N HIS A 150 -20.02 21.69 -3.35
CA HIS A 150 -20.38 21.11 -4.65
C HIS A 150 -19.36 20.08 -5.15
N LEU A 151 -18.06 20.33 -4.94
CA LEU A 151 -16.98 19.39 -5.28
C LEU A 151 -16.99 18.18 -4.35
N LEU A 152 -17.27 18.40 -3.06
CA LEU A 152 -17.38 17.30 -2.08
C LEU A 152 -18.54 16.37 -2.42
N GLU A 153 -19.68 16.91 -2.87
CA GLU A 153 -20.80 16.10 -3.32
C GLU A 153 -20.47 15.29 -4.59
N GLU A 154 -19.79 15.90 -5.56
CA GLU A 154 -19.33 15.19 -6.76
C GLU A 154 -18.32 14.08 -6.40
N ILE A 155 -17.36 14.34 -5.52
CA ILE A 155 -16.37 13.36 -5.04
C ILE A 155 -17.08 12.22 -4.31
N SER A 156 -18.00 12.52 -3.41
CA SER A 156 -18.77 11.53 -2.65
C SER A 156 -19.60 10.64 -3.61
N ASN A 157 -20.25 11.24 -4.60
CA ASN A 157 -20.99 10.52 -5.61
C ASN A 157 -20.09 9.62 -6.44
N HIS A 158 -18.92 10.11 -6.87
CA HIS A 158 -17.94 9.32 -7.61
C HIS A 158 -17.46 8.10 -6.81
N ILE A 159 -17.13 8.26 -5.53
CA ILE A 159 -16.72 7.12 -4.68
C ILE A 159 -17.90 6.15 -4.50
N SER A 160 -19.12 6.66 -4.36
CA SER A 160 -20.33 5.83 -4.26
C SER A 160 -20.56 4.99 -5.52
N GLU A 161 -20.30 5.54 -6.70
CA GLU A 161 -20.33 4.79 -7.96
C GLU A 161 -19.25 3.67 -7.97
N LEU A 162 -18.03 3.96 -7.51
CA LEU A 162 -16.96 2.95 -7.44
C LEU A 162 -17.33 1.77 -6.51
N LYS A 163 -18.16 1.99 -5.48
CA LYS A 163 -18.60 0.97 -4.55
C LYS A 163 -19.73 0.07 -5.08
N LYS A 164 -20.32 0.36 -6.22
CA LYS A 164 -21.34 -0.49 -6.84
C LYS A 164 -20.77 -1.89 -7.12
N GLN A 165 -21.54 -2.93 -6.85
CA GLN A 165 -21.14 -4.33 -7.09
C GLN A 165 -20.77 -4.60 -8.56
N SER A 166 -21.33 -3.83 -9.49
CA SER A 166 -20.99 -3.89 -10.91
C SER A 166 -19.61 -3.31 -11.24
N ILE A 167 -18.93 -2.63 -10.29
CA ILE A 167 -17.65 -1.93 -10.52
C ILE A 167 -16.56 -2.46 -9.60
N SER A 168 -16.87 -2.73 -8.34
CA SER A 168 -15.91 -3.27 -7.38
C SER A 168 -16.55 -4.32 -6.48
N ALA A 169 -15.75 -5.23 -5.98
CA ALA A 169 -16.18 -6.24 -5.00
C ALA A 169 -15.33 -6.16 -3.74
N ASN A 170 -15.87 -6.68 -2.63
CA ASN A 170 -15.07 -6.88 -1.43
C ASN A 170 -13.87 -7.77 -1.76
N ILE A 171 -12.69 -7.42 -1.27
CA ILE A 171 -11.47 -8.17 -1.58
C ILE A 171 -11.55 -9.64 -1.18
N GLY A 172 -12.36 -9.97 -0.17
CA GLY A 172 -12.60 -11.34 0.28
C GLY A 172 -13.55 -12.15 -0.62
N GLU A 173 -14.28 -11.50 -1.54
CA GLU A 173 -15.23 -12.13 -2.46
C GLU A 173 -14.64 -12.37 -3.86
N ILE A 174 -13.42 -11.90 -4.12
CA ILE A 174 -12.79 -12.06 -5.42
C ILE A 174 -12.06 -13.39 -5.50
N GLU A 175 -12.57 -14.32 -6.31
CA GLU A 175 -12.04 -15.67 -6.42
C GLU A 175 -10.68 -15.78 -7.11
N LYS A 176 -10.38 -14.89 -8.05
CA LYS A 176 -9.17 -14.96 -8.89
C LYS A 176 -8.39 -13.66 -8.82
N ILE A 177 -7.43 -13.60 -7.91
CA ILE A 177 -6.49 -12.50 -7.79
C ILE A 177 -5.10 -12.98 -8.19
N LYS A 178 -4.44 -12.25 -9.06
CA LYS A 178 -3.05 -12.50 -9.44
C LYS A 178 -2.14 -12.05 -8.29
N LEU A 179 -1.51 -13.01 -7.61
CA LEU A 179 -0.51 -12.72 -6.58
C LEU A 179 0.88 -12.59 -7.20
N ILE A 180 1.58 -11.54 -6.83
CA ILE A 180 2.98 -11.32 -7.20
C ILE A 180 3.83 -11.76 -6.02
N ARG A 181 4.66 -12.79 -6.24
CA ARG A 181 5.64 -13.23 -5.27
C ARG A 181 6.92 -12.43 -5.45
N GLU A 182 7.43 -11.88 -4.36
CA GLU A 182 8.73 -11.24 -4.37
C GLU A 182 9.82 -12.30 -4.55
N GLU A 183 10.63 -12.15 -5.59
CA GLU A 183 11.84 -12.95 -5.73
C GLU A 183 12.87 -12.51 -4.69
N ASN A 184 13.62 -13.48 -4.16
CA ASN A 184 14.73 -13.17 -3.27
C ASN A 184 15.83 -12.47 -4.10
N LYS A 185 16.01 -11.17 -3.88
CA LYS A 185 17.00 -10.37 -4.61
C LYS A 185 18.46 -10.84 -4.41
N GLN A 186 18.71 -11.62 -3.37
CA GLN A 186 20.05 -12.19 -3.07
C GLN A 186 20.28 -13.53 -3.75
N LEU A 187 19.23 -14.21 -4.19
CA LEU A 187 19.29 -15.52 -4.82
C LEU A 187 18.41 -15.49 -6.08
N ASN A 188 18.99 -15.09 -7.20
CA ASN A 188 18.29 -15.06 -8.49
C ASN A 188 17.64 -16.41 -8.80
N GLY A 189 16.34 -16.41 -9.07
CA GLY A 189 15.59 -17.61 -9.42
C GLY A 189 15.03 -18.41 -8.22
N ILE A 190 15.33 -18.01 -6.98
CA ILE A 190 14.69 -18.62 -5.79
C ILE A 190 13.57 -17.71 -5.32
N GLN A 191 12.34 -18.18 -5.47
CA GLN A 191 11.19 -17.52 -4.87
C GLN A 191 11.34 -17.55 -3.35
N LEU A 192 10.98 -16.44 -2.66
CA LEU A 192 10.90 -16.43 -1.19
C LEU A 192 9.95 -17.54 -0.75
N VAL A 193 10.52 -18.62 -0.24
CA VAL A 193 9.78 -19.77 0.25
C VAL A 193 9.07 -19.35 1.52
N THR A 194 7.82 -19.74 1.67
CA THR A 194 7.10 -19.67 2.95
C THR A 194 7.97 -20.27 4.05
N PRO A 195 8.13 -19.61 5.21
CA PRO A 195 8.91 -20.19 6.30
C PRO A 195 8.43 -21.61 6.58
N VAL A 196 9.36 -22.54 6.63
CA VAL A 196 9.04 -23.94 6.95
C VAL A 196 8.31 -23.95 8.30
N PRO A 197 7.13 -24.60 8.40
CA PRO A 197 6.38 -24.65 9.65
C PRO A 197 7.27 -25.13 10.82
N ASN A 198 7.15 -24.50 11.98
CA ASN A 198 8.02 -24.78 13.14
C ASN A 198 8.08 -26.24 13.52
N ASN A 199 6.97 -26.99 13.36
CA ASN A 199 6.94 -28.43 13.61
C ASN A 199 7.87 -29.23 12.69
N ILE A 200 8.05 -28.79 11.44
CA ILE A 200 8.98 -29.41 10.49
C ILE A 200 10.43 -29.05 10.86
N VAL A 201 10.68 -27.78 11.23
CA VAL A 201 12.00 -27.32 11.67
C VAL A 201 12.45 -28.09 12.94
N GLU A 202 11.55 -28.28 13.90
CA GLU A 202 11.84 -29.03 15.13
C GLU A 202 12.09 -30.52 14.86
N HIS A 203 11.34 -31.12 13.95
CA HIS A 203 11.56 -32.50 13.55
C HIS A 203 12.97 -32.70 12.95
N TYR A 204 13.41 -31.81 12.09
CA TYR A 204 14.76 -31.87 11.50
C TYR A 204 15.85 -31.52 12.52
N LYS A 205 15.60 -30.64 13.47
CA LYS A 205 16.57 -30.34 14.56
C LYS A 205 16.78 -31.52 15.49
N GLN A 206 15.74 -32.32 15.75
CA GLN A 206 15.82 -33.52 16.59
C GLN A 206 16.48 -34.70 15.88
N SER A 207 16.44 -34.75 14.55
CA SER A 207 17.04 -35.83 13.74
C SER A 207 18.43 -35.51 13.19
N ALA A 208 18.94 -34.28 13.35
CA ALA A 208 20.22 -33.86 12.80
C ALA A 208 21.34 -34.00 13.83
N THR A 209 22.14 -35.04 13.69
CA THR A 209 23.44 -35.22 14.41
C THR A 209 24.57 -34.50 13.69
N GLU A 210 24.57 -33.69 12.87
CA GLU A 210 25.48 -32.83 12.11
C GLU A 210 25.13 -32.82 10.61
N ILE A 211 24.57 -31.71 10.15
CA ILE A 211 24.45 -31.41 8.73
C ILE A 211 25.48 -30.34 8.42
N SER A 212 26.54 -30.68 7.73
CA SER A 212 27.45 -29.72 7.12
C SER A 212 26.91 -29.35 5.75
N PHE A 213 26.66 -28.07 5.50
CA PHE A 213 26.38 -27.55 4.17
C PHE A 213 27.67 -27.00 3.58
N SER A 214 28.11 -27.54 2.45
CA SER A 214 29.10 -26.87 1.62
C SER A 214 28.37 -26.07 0.55
N LEU A 215 28.50 -24.75 0.57
CA LEU A 215 28.04 -23.86 -0.48
C LEU A 215 29.21 -23.63 -1.43
N GLU A 216 29.19 -24.24 -2.60
CA GLU A 216 30.10 -23.86 -3.67
C GLU A 216 29.67 -22.51 -4.23
N LEU A 217 30.31 -21.45 -3.79
CA LEU A 217 30.21 -20.14 -4.43
C LEU A 217 31.07 -20.21 -5.71
N LYS A 218 30.42 -20.23 -6.87
CA LYS A 218 31.07 -19.94 -8.12
C LYS A 218 31.56 -18.50 -8.09
N VAL A 219 32.82 -18.30 -7.82
CA VAL A 219 33.47 -16.99 -7.99
C VAL A 219 33.70 -16.80 -9.48
N PRO A 220 33.19 -15.75 -10.12
CA PRO A 220 33.45 -15.45 -11.53
C PRO A 220 34.96 -15.40 -11.78
N SER A 221 35.39 -15.92 -12.95
CA SER A 221 36.79 -15.80 -13.38
C SER A 221 37.18 -14.30 -13.47
N ALA A 222 38.48 -14.03 -13.52
CA ALA A 222 38.98 -12.66 -13.64
C ALA A 222 38.40 -11.95 -14.89
N ASP A 223 38.15 -12.70 -15.96
CA ASP A 223 37.63 -12.19 -17.22
C ASP A 223 36.10 -11.88 -17.14
N GLU A 224 35.38 -12.57 -16.27
CA GLU A 224 33.97 -12.32 -16.03
C GLU A 224 33.68 -11.13 -15.09
N ARG A 225 34.73 -10.52 -14.52
CA ARG A 225 34.63 -9.35 -13.62
C ARG A 225 34.58 -8.03 -14.35
N PHE A 226 34.75 -8.03 -15.66
CA PHE A 226 34.72 -6.84 -16.49
C PHE A 226 33.58 -6.96 -17.50
N MET A 227 32.87 -5.84 -17.74
CA MET A 227 31.97 -5.76 -18.89
C MET A 227 32.78 -5.74 -20.18
N ASP A 228 32.16 -6.04 -21.31
CA ASP A 228 32.78 -6.01 -22.66
C ASP A 228 33.49 -4.67 -23.01
N ASP A 229 33.13 -3.58 -22.26
CA ASP A 229 33.74 -2.26 -22.38
C ASP A 229 34.90 -2.01 -21.39
N GLY A 230 35.36 -3.02 -20.68
CA GLY A 230 36.47 -2.94 -19.71
C GLY A 230 36.13 -2.33 -18.36
N ARG A 231 34.86 -2.04 -18.07
CA ARG A 231 34.44 -1.54 -16.77
C ARG A 231 34.29 -2.69 -15.76
N PRO A 232 34.71 -2.49 -14.50
CA PRO A 232 34.52 -3.51 -13.48
C PRO A 232 33.03 -3.70 -13.18
N VAL A 233 32.60 -4.94 -13.08
CA VAL A 233 31.24 -5.26 -12.61
C VAL A 233 31.18 -4.97 -11.13
N SER A 234 30.41 -3.97 -10.74
CA SER A 234 30.22 -3.60 -9.35
C SER A 234 29.20 -4.56 -8.72
N TYR A 235 29.67 -5.46 -7.88
CA TYR A 235 28.81 -6.20 -6.97
C TYR A 235 28.52 -5.31 -5.76
N THR A 236 27.35 -4.71 -5.70
CA THR A 236 26.85 -4.11 -4.45
C THR A 236 26.43 -5.23 -3.52
N HIS A 237 27.14 -5.35 -2.43
CA HIS A 237 26.78 -6.20 -1.28
C HIS A 237 25.51 -5.69 -0.58
#